data_2a6e53dd62f450e9657360f9b4fd9543
#
_entry.id   2a6e53dd62f450e9657360f9b4fd9543
#
_cell.length_a   1.000
_cell.length_b   1.000
_cell.length_c   1.000
_cell.angle_alpha   90.00
_cell.angle_beta   90.00
_cell.angle_gamma   90.00
#
_symmetry.space_group_name_H-M   'P 1'
#
loop_
_entity.id
_entity.type
_entity.pdbx_description
1 polymer ?
#
loop_
_entity_poly.entity_id
_entity_poly.type
_entity_poly.pdbx_seq_one_letter_code
_entity_poly.pdbx_strand_id
1 'polypeptide(L)'
;LIRKFIWKISSKNIFKITCPTKDLLVHLKNKNIFEAEKIFYLQDSIINIQDFIKKIQSKNEILLNKINNYNNYFLAVGRLTKQKNYQYLISEFTNYLKIKKNAVLLIIGEGEEKSKLLKLIKTSNASNNIFILSQIRNVYPFMKKAKALILSSLWEEVGFVIVEAAFCNLFVISSDCPNGPKEFLEDGNAGFLFQSNKKNELVKKIETFDNEEKNLHKMKLKAKKNSLKYSLFRHYLTLNKILINEN
;
A
#
# COMPACT_ATOMS: atom_id res chain seq x y z
N LEU A 1 -15.45 27.56 -8.93
CA LEU A 1 -15.83 28.72 -8.11
C LEU A 1 -17.07 28.41 -7.28
N ILE A 2 -18.21 28.04 -7.86
CA ILE A 2 -19.50 27.75 -7.18
C ILE A 2 -19.32 26.68 -6.08
N ARG A 3 -18.64 25.56 -6.38
CA ARG A 3 -18.41 24.47 -5.41
C ARG A 3 -17.62 24.92 -4.18
N LYS A 4 -16.60 25.77 -4.35
CA LYS A 4 -15.85 26.36 -3.23
C LYS A 4 -16.73 27.28 -2.38
N PHE A 5 -17.58 28.06 -2.99
CA PHE A 5 -18.50 28.96 -2.32
C PHE A 5 -19.53 28.20 -1.47
N ILE A 6 -20.15 27.17 -2.04
CA ILE A 6 -21.08 26.27 -1.31
C ILE A 6 -20.38 25.64 -0.10
N TRP A 7 -19.17 25.12 -0.29
CA TRP A 7 -18.41 24.52 0.80
C TRP A 7 -18.03 25.52 1.90
N LYS A 8 -17.73 26.76 1.53
CA LYS A 8 -17.41 27.82 2.50
C LYS A 8 -18.64 28.23 3.33
N ILE A 9 -19.84 28.27 2.72
CA ILE A 9 -21.07 28.52 3.45
C ILE A 9 -21.41 27.37 4.39
N SER A 10 -21.35 26.14 3.88
CA SER A 10 -21.63 24.91 4.65
C SER A 10 -20.62 24.68 5.78
N SER A 11 -19.40 25.22 5.66
CA SER A 11 -18.31 25.02 6.63
C SER A 11 -18.65 25.55 8.02
N LYS A 12 -19.53 26.54 8.12
CA LYS A 12 -19.95 27.11 9.41
C LYS A 12 -20.68 26.08 10.30
N ASN A 13 -21.39 25.13 9.67
CA ASN A 13 -22.13 24.08 10.37
C ASN A 13 -21.30 22.81 10.60
N ILE A 14 -20.05 22.76 10.15
CA ILE A 14 -19.18 21.62 10.36
C ILE A 14 -18.51 21.77 11.72
N PHE A 15 -18.67 20.75 12.58
CA PHE A 15 -18.07 20.74 13.90
C PHE A 15 -16.57 20.48 13.81
N LYS A 16 -16.15 19.35 13.20
CA LYS A 16 -14.74 18.97 13.01
C LYS A 16 -14.58 18.22 11.69
N ILE A 17 -13.38 18.29 11.12
CA ILE A 17 -13.00 17.59 9.88
C ILE A 17 -11.79 16.74 10.19
N THR A 18 -11.80 15.48 9.80
CA THR A 18 -10.66 14.57 9.95
C THR A 18 -10.00 14.26 8.61
N CYS A 19 -8.68 14.18 8.61
CA CYS A 19 -7.85 13.86 7.45
C CYS A 19 -7.01 12.62 7.74
N PRO A 20 -7.04 11.59 6.89
CA PRO A 20 -6.30 10.34 7.12
C PRO A 20 -4.79 10.47 6.87
N THR A 21 -4.34 11.51 6.17
CA THR A 21 -2.91 11.80 5.91
C THR A 21 -2.56 13.23 6.27
N LYS A 22 -1.28 13.45 6.61
CA LYS A 22 -0.77 14.80 6.91
C LYS A 22 -0.78 15.69 5.67
N ASP A 23 -0.49 15.12 4.50
CA ASP A 23 -0.53 15.86 3.24
C ASP A 23 -1.93 16.41 2.96
N LEU A 24 -2.99 15.59 3.17
CA LEU A 24 -4.36 16.06 3.02
C LEU A 24 -4.73 17.13 4.05
N LEU A 25 -4.29 16.97 5.31
CA LEU A 25 -4.49 17.97 6.35
C LEU A 25 -3.88 19.32 5.96
N VAL A 26 -2.61 19.33 5.54
CA VAL A 26 -1.93 20.54 5.08
C VAL A 26 -2.63 21.14 3.85
N HIS A 27 -3.01 20.26 2.89
CA HIS A 27 -3.72 20.71 1.69
C HIS A 27 -5.05 21.40 2.02
N LEU A 28 -5.85 20.82 2.93
CA LEU A 28 -7.14 21.40 3.31
C LEU A 28 -6.97 22.72 4.08
N LYS A 29 -6.01 22.80 5.01
CA LYS A 29 -5.70 24.05 5.73
C LYS A 29 -5.30 25.18 4.75
N ASN A 30 -4.46 24.88 3.77
CA ASN A 30 -4.00 25.85 2.77
C ASN A 30 -5.11 26.30 1.79
N LYS A 31 -6.21 25.53 1.66
CA LYS A 31 -7.35 25.91 0.80
C LYS A 31 -8.19 27.04 1.37
N ASN A 32 -8.09 27.34 2.68
CA ASN A 32 -8.86 28.39 3.37
C ASN A 32 -10.38 28.30 3.10
N ILE A 33 -10.90 27.09 3.00
CA ILE A 33 -12.34 26.84 2.86
C ILE A 33 -12.97 26.58 4.22
N PHE A 34 -12.26 25.89 5.07
CA PHE A 34 -12.64 25.51 6.43
C PHE A 34 -11.75 26.21 7.44
N GLU A 35 -12.26 26.44 8.64
CA GLU A 35 -11.49 26.95 9.76
C GLU A 35 -10.36 25.96 10.12
N ALA A 36 -9.13 26.44 10.20
CA ALA A 36 -7.97 25.58 10.37
C ALA A 36 -8.00 24.79 11.70
N GLU A 37 -8.64 25.36 12.72
CA GLU A 37 -8.83 24.79 14.06
C GLU A 37 -9.79 23.59 14.05
N LYS A 38 -10.65 23.51 13.05
CA LYS A 38 -11.61 22.40 12.88
C LYS A 38 -11.03 21.20 12.11
N ILE A 39 -9.81 21.32 11.55
CA ILE A 39 -9.20 20.29 10.71
C ILE A 39 -8.15 19.52 11.51
N PHE A 40 -8.38 18.22 11.70
CA PHE A 40 -7.57 17.33 12.53
C PHE A 40 -6.99 16.19 11.71
N TYR A 41 -5.80 15.72 12.12
CA TYR A 41 -5.23 14.49 11.61
C TYR A 41 -5.81 13.30 12.37
N LEU A 42 -6.41 12.37 11.64
CA LEU A 42 -6.94 11.12 12.18
C LEU A 42 -6.69 9.99 11.18
N GLN A 43 -5.79 9.11 11.51
CA GLN A 43 -5.50 7.92 10.69
C GLN A 43 -6.70 7.00 10.60
N ASP A 44 -6.93 6.41 9.42
CA ASP A 44 -8.01 5.46 9.21
C ASP A 44 -7.84 4.20 10.06
N SER A 45 -8.96 3.63 10.48
CA SER A 45 -9.00 2.34 11.18
C SER A 45 -8.95 1.19 10.17
N ILE A 46 -7.75 0.69 9.89
CA ILE A 46 -7.52 -0.39 8.91
C ILE A 46 -7.39 -1.74 9.61
N ILE A 47 -6.75 -1.76 10.80
CA ILE A 47 -6.38 -2.99 11.50
C ILE A 47 -7.33 -3.24 12.67
N ASN A 48 -8.20 -4.24 12.52
CA ASN A 48 -8.82 -4.93 13.64
C ASN A 48 -7.92 -6.12 14.03
N ILE A 49 -7.17 -5.98 15.11
CA ILE A 49 -6.12 -6.94 15.48
C ILE A 49 -6.67 -8.35 15.65
N GLN A 50 -7.83 -8.53 16.31
CA GLN A 50 -8.42 -9.86 16.55
C GLN A 50 -8.85 -10.54 15.23
N ASP A 51 -9.55 -9.79 14.37
CA ASP A 51 -10.01 -10.28 13.07
C ASP A 51 -8.81 -10.60 12.14
N PHE A 52 -7.79 -9.76 12.19
CA PHE A 52 -6.57 -9.93 11.43
C PHE A 52 -5.80 -11.20 11.82
N ILE A 53 -5.64 -11.48 13.12
CA ILE A 53 -4.99 -12.70 13.61
C ILE A 53 -5.75 -13.94 13.13
N LYS A 54 -7.08 -13.94 13.23
CA LYS A 54 -7.93 -15.04 12.71
C LYS A 54 -7.72 -15.27 11.21
N LYS A 55 -7.69 -14.19 10.42
CA LYS A 55 -7.49 -14.25 8.97
C LYS A 55 -6.09 -14.74 8.58
N ILE A 56 -5.04 -14.35 9.31
CA ILE A 56 -3.67 -14.86 9.08
C ILE A 56 -3.57 -16.37 9.36
N GLN A 57 -4.27 -16.84 10.37
CA GLN A 57 -4.24 -18.24 10.79
C GLN A 57 -5.16 -19.14 9.94
N SER A 58 -6.09 -18.56 9.19
CA SER A 58 -7.01 -19.33 8.37
C SER A 58 -6.26 -20.06 7.25
N LYS A 59 -6.36 -21.40 7.28
CA LYS A 59 -5.79 -22.29 6.26
C LYS A 59 -6.72 -22.31 5.05
N ASN A 60 -6.40 -21.56 4.02
CA ASN A 60 -7.05 -21.72 2.71
C ASN A 60 -6.19 -22.70 1.88
N GLU A 61 -6.30 -24.00 2.22
CA GLU A 61 -5.41 -25.07 1.69
C GLU A 61 -5.43 -25.16 0.17
N ILE A 62 -6.58 -25.00 -0.47
CA ILE A 62 -6.72 -25.10 -1.94
C ILE A 62 -5.94 -24.00 -2.65
N LEU A 63 -5.94 -22.80 -2.09
CA LEU A 63 -5.24 -21.64 -2.67
C LEU A 63 -3.74 -21.68 -2.34
N LEU A 64 -3.40 -22.10 -1.12
CA LEU A 64 -2.02 -22.24 -0.68
C LEU A 64 -1.29 -23.37 -1.44
N ASN A 65 -1.99 -24.43 -1.83
CA ASN A 65 -1.41 -25.51 -2.65
C ASN A 65 -1.06 -25.03 -4.07
N LYS A 66 -1.84 -24.12 -4.65
CA LYS A 66 -1.47 -23.48 -5.92
C LYS A 66 -0.20 -22.64 -5.83
N ILE A 67 0.11 -22.10 -4.63
CA ILE A 67 1.26 -21.22 -4.36
C ILE A 67 2.44 -21.99 -3.75
N ASN A 68 2.22 -23.17 -3.19
CA ASN A 68 3.31 -23.99 -2.65
C ASN A 68 4.38 -24.32 -3.71
N ASN A 69 4.03 -24.22 -5.00
CA ASN A 69 4.99 -24.29 -6.11
C ASN A 69 5.84 -23.02 -6.27
N TYR A 70 5.47 -21.90 -5.60
CA TYR A 70 6.20 -20.63 -5.68
C TYR A 70 6.70 -20.23 -4.29
N ASN A 71 7.82 -20.79 -3.89
CA ASN A 71 8.54 -20.29 -2.71
C ASN A 71 9.24 -18.98 -3.08
N ASN A 72 9.13 -17.97 -2.20
CA ASN A 72 9.86 -16.69 -2.37
C ASN A 72 9.40 -15.79 -3.53
N TYR A 73 8.12 -15.43 -3.60
CA TYR A 73 7.59 -14.49 -4.58
C TYR A 73 7.48 -13.06 -4.05
N PHE A 74 7.54 -12.10 -4.96
CA PHE A 74 7.11 -10.72 -4.71
C PHE A 74 5.60 -10.63 -4.89
N LEU A 75 4.95 -9.80 -4.10
CA LEU A 75 3.49 -9.69 -4.06
C LEU A 75 3.04 -8.28 -4.41
N ALA A 76 2.01 -8.16 -5.24
CA ALA A 76 1.25 -6.93 -5.44
C ALA A 76 -0.23 -7.20 -5.26
N VAL A 77 -0.95 -6.33 -4.55
CA VAL A 77 -2.38 -6.52 -4.25
C VAL A 77 -3.13 -5.22 -4.49
N GLY A 78 -4.21 -5.28 -5.26
CA GLY A 78 -5.07 -4.13 -5.49
C GLY A 78 -5.89 -4.22 -6.77
N ARG A 79 -6.78 -3.25 -6.98
CA ARG A 79 -7.59 -3.18 -8.20
C ARG A 79 -6.71 -3.05 -9.45
N LEU A 80 -7.01 -3.77 -10.51
CA LEU A 80 -6.28 -3.70 -11.78
C LEU A 80 -6.74 -2.47 -12.58
N THR A 81 -6.32 -1.31 -12.15
CA THR A 81 -6.68 0.01 -12.68
C THR A 81 -5.43 0.78 -13.10
N LYS A 82 -5.59 1.84 -13.89
CA LYS A 82 -4.50 2.77 -14.25
C LYS A 82 -3.82 3.37 -13.01
N GLN A 83 -4.58 3.65 -11.94
CA GLN A 83 -4.05 4.17 -10.69
C GLN A 83 -2.95 3.28 -10.10
N LYS A 84 -3.14 1.95 -10.11
CA LYS A 84 -2.20 0.98 -9.53
C LYS A 84 -0.97 0.74 -10.39
N ASN A 85 -0.99 1.17 -11.65
CA ASN A 85 0.15 1.23 -12.56
C ASN A 85 0.90 -0.12 -12.72
N TYR A 86 0.12 -1.21 -12.81
CA TYR A 86 0.69 -2.55 -12.98
C TYR A 86 1.42 -2.75 -14.31
N GLN A 87 1.17 -1.92 -15.32
CA GLN A 87 1.94 -1.96 -16.56
C GLN A 87 3.41 -1.64 -16.31
N TYR A 88 3.68 -0.59 -15.53
CA TYR A 88 5.04 -0.23 -15.11
C TYR A 88 5.66 -1.36 -14.27
N LEU A 89 4.91 -1.88 -13.28
CA LEU A 89 5.38 -2.98 -12.44
C LEU A 89 5.80 -4.20 -13.28
N ILE A 90 4.95 -4.64 -14.21
CA ILE A 90 5.25 -5.78 -15.09
C ILE A 90 6.49 -5.52 -15.95
N SER A 91 6.60 -4.32 -16.55
CA SER A 91 7.75 -3.95 -17.36
C SER A 91 9.05 -3.94 -16.56
N GLU A 92 9.05 -3.33 -15.38
CA GLU A 92 10.23 -3.30 -14.50
C GLU A 92 10.58 -4.69 -13.96
N PHE A 93 9.57 -5.48 -13.58
CA PHE A 93 9.82 -6.85 -13.12
C PHE A 93 10.36 -7.74 -14.25
N THR A 94 9.89 -7.55 -15.48
CA THR A 94 10.47 -8.23 -16.66
C THR A 94 11.94 -7.85 -16.87
N ASN A 95 12.33 -6.59 -16.61
CA ASN A 95 13.72 -6.19 -16.62
C ASN A 95 14.53 -6.85 -15.49
N TYR A 96 13.95 -6.95 -14.30
CA TYR A 96 14.57 -7.66 -13.18
C TYR A 96 14.77 -9.16 -13.46
N LEU A 97 13.88 -9.81 -14.23
CA LEU A 97 14.02 -11.22 -14.64
C LEU A 97 15.26 -11.47 -15.50
N LYS A 98 15.82 -10.46 -16.18
CA LYS A 98 17.08 -10.59 -16.92
C LYS A 98 18.26 -10.84 -15.98
N ILE A 99 18.14 -10.37 -14.72
CA ILE A 99 19.16 -10.51 -13.66
C ILE A 99 18.86 -11.76 -12.82
N LYS A 100 17.60 -11.96 -12.44
CA LYS A 100 17.13 -13.04 -11.55
C LYS A 100 16.04 -13.88 -12.23
N LYS A 101 16.44 -14.82 -13.09
CA LYS A 101 15.54 -15.61 -13.96
C LYS A 101 14.44 -16.37 -13.22
N ASN A 102 14.70 -16.77 -11.97
CA ASN A 102 13.75 -17.56 -11.16
C ASN A 102 12.89 -16.71 -10.22
N ALA A 103 12.95 -15.38 -10.32
CA ALA A 103 12.07 -14.52 -9.51
C ALA A 103 10.61 -14.65 -9.95
N VAL A 104 9.70 -14.53 -9.00
CA VAL A 104 8.25 -14.64 -9.25
C VAL A 104 7.55 -13.41 -8.73
N LEU A 105 6.62 -12.87 -9.52
CA LEU A 105 5.69 -11.81 -9.13
C LEU A 105 4.26 -12.33 -9.16
N LEU A 106 3.58 -12.22 -8.04
CA LEU A 106 2.18 -12.53 -7.90
C LEU A 106 1.36 -11.24 -7.75
N ILE A 107 0.45 -10.99 -8.67
CA ILE A 107 -0.49 -9.87 -8.63
C ILE A 107 -1.86 -10.41 -8.27
N ILE A 108 -2.46 -9.91 -7.18
CA ILE A 108 -3.80 -10.33 -6.73
C ILE A 108 -4.77 -9.17 -6.92
N GLY A 109 -5.77 -9.36 -7.76
CA GLY A 109 -6.80 -8.33 -7.98
C GLY A 109 -7.66 -8.54 -9.21
N GLU A 110 -8.64 -7.66 -9.36
CA GLU A 110 -9.53 -7.54 -10.51
C GLU A 110 -9.63 -6.08 -10.95
N GLY A 111 -10.02 -5.85 -12.18
CA GLY A 111 -10.24 -4.52 -12.74
C GLY A 111 -10.15 -4.45 -14.26
N GLU A 112 -10.44 -3.29 -14.80
CA GLU A 112 -10.57 -3.03 -16.23
C GLU A 112 -9.26 -3.23 -17.02
N GLU A 113 -8.11 -3.13 -16.37
CA GLU A 113 -6.80 -3.31 -17.03
C GLU A 113 -6.39 -4.79 -17.19
N LYS A 114 -7.15 -5.76 -16.62
CA LYS A 114 -6.74 -7.18 -16.55
C LYS A 114 -6.32 -7.76 -17.90
N SER A 115 -7.16 -7.61 -18.92
CA SER A 115 -6.90 -8.16 -20.26
C SER A 115 -5.63 -7.58 -20.90
N LYS A 116 -5.40 -6.28 -20.70
CA LYS A 116 -4.22 -5.59 -21.19
C LYS A 116 -2.95 -6.04 -20.46
N LEU A 117 -3.02 -6.24 -19.15
CA LEU A 117 -1.90 -6.74 -18.35
C LEU A 117 -1.54 -8.18 -18.72
N LEU A 118 -2.51 -9.07 -18.93
CA LEU A 118 -2.28 -10.44 -19.38
C LEU A 118 -1.61 -10.47 -20.77
N LYS A 119 -2.05 -9.60 -21.69
CA LYS A 119 -1.40 -9.45 -23.01
C LYS A 119 0.06 -8.99 -22.86
N LEU A 120 0.31 -8.00 -21.99
CA LEU A 120 1.67 -7.49 -21.73
C LEU A 120 2.58 -8.60 -21.17
N ILE A 121 2.12 -9.40 -20.21
CA ILE A 121 2.88 -10.53 -19.64
C ILE A 121 3.26 -11.52 -20.74
N LYS A 122 2.29 -11.87 -21.61
CA LYS A 122 2.52 -12.81 -22.73
C LYS A 122 3.56 -12.26 -23.73
N THR A 123 3.45 -10.99 -24.12
CA THR A 123 4.34 -10.37 -25.10
C THR A 123 5.74 -10.08 -24.56
N SER A 124 5.91 -9.99 -23.24
CA SER A 124 7.21 -9.78 -22.59
C SER A 124 7.96 -11.06 -22.25
N ASN A 125 7.45 -12.24 -22.66
CA ASN A 125 7.99 -13.55 -22.32
C ASN A 125 8.13 -13.81 -20.80
N ALA A 126 7.26 -13.20 -19.98
CA ALA A 126 7.27 -13.31 -18.53
C ALA A 126 6.17 -14.23 -17.98
N SER A 127 5.50 -15.03 -18.83
CA SER A 127 4.33 -15.84 -18.45
C SER A 127 4.64 -16.94 -17.42
N ASN A 128 5.91 -17.35 -17.31
CA ASN A 128 6.34 -18.34 -16.32
C ASN A 128 6.73 -17.71 -14.97
N ASN A 129 6.77 -16.39 -14.87
CA ASN A 129 7.28 -15.66 -13.71
C ASN A 129 6.29 -14.66 -13.13
N ILE A 130 5.34 -14.15 -13.93
CA ILE A 130 4.38 -13.15 -13.51
C ILE A 130 2.97 -13.73 -13.63
N PHE A 131 2.26 -13.75 -12.50
CA PHE A 131 0.92 -14.35 -12.42
C PHE A 131 -0.08 -13.31 -11.90
N ILE A 132 -1.26 -13.26 -12.55
CA ILE A 132 -2.40 -12.48 -12.07
C ILE A 132 -3.44 -13.46 -11.54
N LEU A 133 -3.72 -13.38 -10.25
CA LEU A 133 -4.81 -14.09 -9.61
C LEU A 133 -6.00 -13.15 -9.45
N SER A 134 -7.19 -13.72 -9.63
CA SER A 134 -8.45 -13.05 -9.35
C SER A 134 -8.52 -12.58 -7.89
N GLN A 135 -9.48 -11.71 -7.59
CA GLN A 135 -9.67 -11.21 -6.24
C GLN A 135 -9.81 -12.36 -5.22
N ILE A 136 -8.98 -12.30 -4.20
CA ILE A 136 -8.95 -13.25 -3.10
C ILE A 136 -9.46 -12.53 -1.85
N ARG A 137 -10.47 -13.08 -1.17
CA ARG A 137 -11.06 -12.47 0.04
C ARG A 137 -10.05 -12.31 1.17
N ASN A 138 -9.13 -13.25 1.32
CA ASN A 138 -8.13 -13.23 2.37
C ASN A 138 -6.72 -13.29 1.76
N VAL A 139 -6.07 -12.15 1.67
CA VAL A 139 -4.71 -12.01 1.09
C VAL A 139 -3.59 -12.20 2.12
N TYR A 140 -3.91 -12.25 3.40
CA TYR A 140 -2.90 -12.27 4.46
C TYR A 140 -2.00 -13.52 4.49
N PRO A 141 -2.50 -14.74 4.18
CA PRO A 141 -1.62 -15.90 4.02
C PRO A 141 -0.57 -15.72 2.91
N PHE A 142 -0.91 -14.98 1.85
CA PHE A 142 0.02 -14.62 0.77
C PHE A 142 1.05 -13.60 1.24
N MET A 143 0.62 -12.58 1.97
CA MET A 143 1.53 -11.59 2.56
C MET A 143 2.54 -12.22 3.51
N LYS A 144 2.12 -13.23 4.28
CA LYS A 144 2.98 -13.93 5.22
C LYS A 144 4.09 -14.75 4.55
N LYS A 145 3.86 -15.24 3.33
CA LYS A 145 4.79 -16.08 2.56
C LYS A 145 5.63 -15.30 1.55
N ALA A 146 5.22 -14.09 1.19
CA ALA A 146 5.91 -13.27 0.22
C ALA A 146 7.26 -12.75 0.74
N LYS A 147 8.19 -12.46 -0.16
CA LYS A 147 9.46 -11.76 0.13
C LYS A 147 9.25 -10.30 0.48
N ALA A 148 8.52 -9.61 -0.40
CA ALA A 148 8.16 -8.21 -0.23
C ALA A 148 6.84 -7.91 -0.96
N LEU A 149 6.12 -6.89 -0.46
CA LEU A 149 5.03 -6.26 -1.19
C LEU A 149 5.61 -5.17 -2.10
N ILE A 150 5.14 -5.11 -3.35
CA ILE A 150 5.45 -4.02 -4.28
C ILE A 150 4.17 -3.23 -4.54
N LEU A 151 4.19 -1.92 -4.28
CA LEU A 151 3.14 -0.98 -4.62
C LEU A 151 3.66 -0.02 -5.70
N SER A 152 3.07 -0.05 -6.90
CA SER A 152 3.51 0.75 -8.05
C SER A 152 2.58 1.92 -8.38
N SER A 153 1.69 2.28 -7.48
CA SER A 153 0.62 3.25 -7.70
C SER A 153 1.13 4.62 -8.16
N LEU A 154 0.32 5.29 -8.98
CA LEU A 154 0.55 6.69 -9.38
C LEU A 154 0.11 7.66 -8.29
N TRP A 155 -0.90 7.30 -7.52
CA TRP A 155 -1.37 8.02 -6.34
C TRP A 155 -2.11 7.07 -5.39
N GLU A 156 -2.05 7.36 -4.11
CA GLU A 156 -2.80 6.71 -3.04
C GLU A 156 -3.39 7.78 -2.12
N GLU A 157 -4.35 7.40 -1.31
CA GLU A 157 -4.74 8.19 -0.16
C GLU A 157 -3.89 7.77 1.04
N VAL A 158 -4.12 6.59 1.58
CA VAL A 158 -3.28 5.98 2.64
C VAL A 158 -2.45 4.83 2.09
N GLY A 159 -2.99 4.07 1.14
CA GLY A 159 -2.39 2.84 0.66
C GLY A 159 -2.61 1.68 1.66
N PHE A 160 -3.85 1.33 1.96
CA PHE A 160 -4.21 0.33 2.98
C PHE A 160 -3.41 -0.96 2.89
N VAL A 161 -3.11 -1.41 1.68
CA VAL A 161 -2.37 -2.65 1.45
C VAL A 161 -0.94 -2.63 2.02
N ILE A 162 -0.27 -1.46 2.06
CA ILE A 162 1.07 -1.38 2.67
C ILE A 162 0.99 -1.45 4.19
N VAL A 163 -0.09 -0.92 4.79
CA VAL A 163 -0.34 -1.03 6.24
C VAL A 163 -0.60 -2.49 6.62
N GLU A 164 -1.43 -3.19 5.83
CA GLU A 164 -1.73 -4.62 6.00
C GLU A 164 -0.46 -5.48 5.85
N ALA A 165 0.34 -5.23 4.82
CA ALA A 165 1.60 -5.93 4.59
C ALA A 165 2.59 -5.73 5.74
N ALA A 166 2.77 -4.50 6.20
CA ALA A 166 3.64 -4.19 7.33
C ALA A 166 3.16 -4.85 8.63
N PHE A 167 1.83 -4.92 8.85
CA PHE A 167 1.28 -5.64 9.99
C PHE A 167 1.57 -7.15 9.90
N CYS A 168 1.56 -7.74 8.69
CA CYS A 168 2.02 -9.11 8.42
C CYS A 168 3.54 -9.30 8.56
N ASN A 169 4.29 -8.26 8.94
CA ASN A 169 5.77 -8.25 8.96
C ASN A 169 6.38 -8.50 7.57
N LEU A 170 5.69 -8.11 6.50
CA LEU A 170 6.18 -8.16 5.12
C LEU A 170 6.92 -6.86 4.79
N PHE A 171 8.06 -6.96 4.11
CA PHE A 171 8.79 -5.78 3.64
C PHE A 171 8.00 -5.06 2.55
N VAL A 172 8.07 -3.72 2.52
CA VAL A 172 7.35 -2.90 1.55
C VAL A 172 8.33 -2.16 0.65
N ILE A 173 8.13 -2.30 -0.66
CA ILE A 173 8.77 -1.52 -1.72
C ILE A 173 7.65 -0.75 -2.42
N SER A 174 7.62 0.57 -2.29
CA SER A 174 6.53 1.40 -2.80
C SER A 174 7.03 2.49 -3.74
N SER A 175 6.20 2.87 -4.70
CA SER A 175 6.38 4.15 -5.37
C SER A 175 6.29 5.29 -4.34
N ASP A 176 6.99 6.38 -4.61
CA ASP A 176 6.96 7.64 -3.85
C ASP A 176 5.75 8.51 -4.22
N CYS A 177 4.65 7.86 -4.61
CA CYS A 177 3.45 8.54 -5.05
C CYS A 177 2.88 9.46 -3.96
N PRO A 178 2.12 10.50 -4.35
CA PRO A 178 1.54 11.46 -3.39
C PRO A 178 0.73 10.80 -2.29
N ASN A 179 0.73 11.42 -1.12
CA ASN A 179 0.05 11.11 0.13
C ASN A 179 0.65 9.91 0.90
N GLY A 180 -0.17 8.91 1.25
CA GLY A 180 0.09 7.90 2.25
C GLY A 180 1.40 7.11 2.22
N PRO A 181 1.87 6.55 1.10
CA PRO A 181 3.03 5.66 1.10
C PRO A 181 4.31 6.29 1.64
N LYS A 182 4.59 7.53 1.25
CA LYS A 182 5.77 8.26 1.72
C LYS A 182 5.69 8.55 3.23
N GLU A 183 4.53 8.98 3.72
CA GLU A 183 4.27 9.20 5.13
C GLU A 183 4.39 7.91 5.93
N PHE A 184 3.73 6.83 5.48
CA PHE A 184 3.74 5.55 6.18
C PHE A 184 5.13 4.93 6.28
N LEU A 185 5.93 5.01 5.21
CA LEU A 185 7.30 4.50 5.15
C LEU A 185 8.34 5.48 5.69
N GLU A 186 7.92 6.60 6.27
CA GLU A 186 8.79 7.62 6.89
C GLU A 186 9.96 8.02 5.96
N ASP A 187 9.63 8.50 4.76
CA ASP A 187 10.59 8.91 3.74
C ASP A 187 11.62 7.82 3.37
N GLY A 188 11.24 6.55 3.45
CA GLY A 188 12.10 5.41 3.14
C GLY A 188 12.81 4.77 4.34
N ASN A 189 12.56 5.25 5.57
CA ASN A 189 13.14 4.67 6.79
C ASN A 189 12.43 3.40 7.28
N ALA A 190 11.23 3.10 6.76
CA ALA A 190 10.43 1.92 7.14
C ALA A 190 10.12 1.01 5.95
N GLY A 191 10.80 1.18 4.82
CA GLY A 191 10.64 0.41 3.59
C GLY A 191 11.30 1.17 2.44
N PHE A 192 11.37 0.59 1.26
CA PHE A 192 11.97 1.28 0.12
C PHE A 192 10.96 2.12 -0.65
N LEU A 193 11.40 3.31 -1.08
CA LEU A 193 10.69 4.17 -2.00
C LEU A 193 11.43 4.24 -3.34
N PHE A 194 10.69 4.20 -4.44
CA PHE A 194 11.20 4.43 -5.79
C PHE A 194 10.38 5.47 -6.53
N GLN A 195 11.00 6.20 -7.42
CA GLN A 195 10.32 7.22 -8.21
C GLN A 195 9.38 6.56 -9.23
N SER A 196 8.08 6.90 -9.14
CA SER A 196 7.06 6.33 -10.03
C SER A 196 7.37 6.63 -11.51
N ASN A 197 7.11 5.65 -12.38
CA ASN A 197 7.35 5.72 -13.83
C ASN A 197 8.80 5.95 -14.28
N LYS A 198 9.76 6.01 -13.38
CA LYS A 198 11.16 6.14 -13.75
C LYS A 198 11.76 4.77 -14.04
N LYS A 199 12.33 4.63 -15.22
CA LYS A 199 12.94 3.37 -15.71
C LYS A 199 14.05 2.90 -14.77
N ASN A 200 14.07 1.59 -14.50
CA ASN A 200 15.03 0.87 -13.65
C ASN A 200 15.04 1.27 -12.15
N GLU A 201 14.19 2.19 -11.69
CA GLU A 201 14.17 2.56 -10.27
C GLU A 201 13.62 1.43 -9.39
N LEU A 202 12.55 0.77 -9.83
CA LEU A 202 12.03 -0.40 -9.12
C LEU A 202 13.04 -1.55 -9.15
N VAL A 203 13.68 -1.80 -10.31
CA VAL A 203 14.72 -2.85 -10.43
C VAL A 203 15.81 -2.64 -9.40
N LYS A 204 16.39 -1.44 -9.31
CA LYS A 204 17.42 -1.10 -8.32
C LYS A 204 16.96 -1.37 -6.88
N LYS A 205 15.71 -1.03 -6.54
CA LYS A 205 15.19 -1.27 -5.18
C LYS A 205 15.01 -2.76 -4.88
N ILE A 206 14.61 -3.56 -5.88
CA ILE A 206 14.54 -5.02 -5.72
C ILE A 206 15.94 -5.62 -5.56
N GLU A 207 16.93 -5.16 -6.32
CA GLU A 207 18.32 -5.61 -6.18
C GLU A 207 18.91 -5.23 -4.80
N THR A 208 18.66 -3.99 -4.34
CA THR A 208 19.04 -3.56 -2.99
C THR A 208 18.39 -4.46 -1.94
N PHE A 209 17.10 -4.77 -2.10
CA PHE A 209 16.37 -5.67 -1.20
C PHE A 209 17.00 -7.09 -1.17
N ASP A 210 17.41 -7.64 -2.30
CA ASP A 210 18.02 -8.97 -2.36
C ASP A 210 19.44 -9.02 -1.72
N ASN A 211 20.13 -7.88 -1.62
CA ASN A 211 21.52 -7.79 -1.16
C ASN A 211 21.69 -7.27 0.28
N GLU A 212 20.67 -6.64 0.88
CA GLU A 212 20.78 -5.97 2.18
C GLU A 212 19.99 -6.65 3.31
N GLU A 213 20.43 -7.80 3.83
CA GLU A 213 19.67 -8.48 4.91
C GLU A 213 19.58 -7.70 6.23
N LYS A 214 20.69 -7.07 6.67
CA LYS A 214 20.77 -6.46 8.03
C LYS A 214 19.84 -5.26 8.22
N ASN A 215 19.71 -4.39 7.23
CA ASN A 215 18.88 -3.19 7.32
C ASN A 215 17.39 -3.50 7.17
N LEU A 216 17.04 -4.52 6.38
CA LEU A 216 15.65 -4.91 6.12
C LEU A 216 14.89 -5.26 7.40
N HIS A 217 15.52 -5.96 8.34
CA HIS A 217 14.87 -6.35 9.60
C HIS A 217 14.44 -5.11 10.42
N LYS A 218 15.34 -4.13 10.57
CA LYS A 218 15.05 -2.89 11.30
C LYS A 218 13.93 -2.08 10.63
N MET A 219 13.96 -1.97 9.31
CA MET A 219 12.92 -1.29 8.55
C MET A 219 11.56 -1.98 8.67
N LYS A 220 11.51 -3.32 8.59
CA LYS A 220 10.29 -4.12 8.80
C LYS A 220 9.67 -3.89 10.17
N LEU A 221 10.48 -3.92 11.24
CA LEU A 221 10.02 -3.65 12.59
C LEU A 221 9.44 -2.25 12.71
N LYS A 222 10.07 -1.26 12.09
CA LYS A 222 9.59 0.12 12.06
C LYS A 222 8.26 0.23 11.33
N ALA A 223 8.14 -0.36 10.13
CA ALA A 223 6.89 -0.42 9.38
C ALA A 223 5.77 -1.10 10.19
N LYS A 224 6.07 -2.23 10.85
CA LYS A 224 5.13 -2.92 11.72
C LYS A 224 4.67 -2.04 12.88
N LYS A 225 5.57 -1.31 13.53
CA LYS A 225 5.21 -0.32 14.57
C LYS A 225 4.30 0.77 14.00
N ASN A 226 4.58 1.25 12.79
CA ASN A 226 3.74 2.24 12.13
C ASN A 226 2.35 1.69 11.81
N SER A 227 2.21 0.43 11.39
CA SER A 227 0.91 -0.18 11.10
C SER A 227 -0.02 -0.23 12.31
N LEU A 228 0.51 -0.35 13.54
CA LEU A 228 -0.28 -0.33 14.76
C LEU A 228 -0.97 1.01 15.03
N LYS A 229 -0.47 2.10 14.44
CA LYS A 229 -1.13 3.42 14.51
C LYS A 229 -2.48 3.41 13.79
N TYR A 230 -2.67 2.51 12.82
CA TYR A 230 -3.89 2.31 12.03
C TYR A 230 -4.83 1.26 12.65
N SER A 231 -4.64 0.90 13.92
CA SER A 231 -5.54 0.00 14.62
C SER A 231 -6.84 0.69 15.05
N LEU A 232 -7.94 -0.08 15.10
CA LEU A 232 -9.25 0.38 15.57
C LEU A 232 -9.15 1.07 16.94
N PHE A 233 -8.36 0.50 17.86
CA PHE A 233 -8.16 1.05 19.20
C PHE A 233 -7.49 2.43 19.16
N ARG A 234 -6.42 2.60 18.37
CA ARG A 234 -5.72 3.88 18.23
C ARG A 234 -6.60 4.94 17.58
N HIS A 235 -7.33 4.55 16.53
CA HIS A 235 -8.30 5.42 15.88
C HIS A 235 -9.35 5.94 16.89
N TYR A 236 -9.95 5.03 17.65
CA TYR A 236 -10.95 5.36 18.68
C TYR A 236 -10.38 6.34 19.72
N LEU A 237 -9.21 6.07 20.28
CA LEU A 237 -8.57 6.97 21.27
C LEU A 237 -8.30 8.37 20.68
N THR A 238 -7.84 8.44 19.43
CA THR A 238 -7.55 9.71 18.78
C THR A 238 -8.84 10.46 18.45
N LEU A 239 -9.85 9.76 17.93
CA LEU A 239 -11.17 10.34 17.66
C LEU A 239 -11.80 10.92 18.92
N ASN A 240 -11.79 10.18 20.04
CA ASN A 240 -12.29 10.68 21.31
C ASN A 240 -11.57 11.96 21.77
N LYS A 241 -10.25 12.00 21.66
CA LYS A 241 -9.49 13.23 21.98
C LYS A 241 -9.92 14.41 21.11
N ILE A 242 -10.14 14.17 19.79
CA ILE A 242 -10.61 15.19 18.87
C ILE A 242 -12.02 15.67 19.23
N LEU A 243 -12.91 14.78 19.68
CA LEU A 243 -14.30 15.12 20.01
C LEU A 243 -14.44 15.79 21.37
N ILE A 244 -13.68 15.34 22.39
CA ILE A 244 -13.81 15.78 23.80
C ILE A 244 -13.00 17.06 24.07
N ASN A 245 -11.87 17.28 23.38
CA ASN A 245 -11.13 18.52 23.52
C ASN A 245 -11.93 19.68 22.85
N GLU A 246 -12.88 20.16 23.60
CA GLU A 246 -13.35 21.53 23.51
C GLU A 246 -12.27 22.37 24.18
N ASN A 247 -11.37 23.00 23.36
CA ASN A 247 -10.35 24.01 23.71
C ASN A 247 -9.54 23.82 24.98
#